data_5ec376c8e5c78536dca01bb0466df523
#
_entry.id   5ec376c8e5c78536dca01bb0466df523
#
_cell.length_a   1.000
_cell.length_b   1.000
_cell.length_c   1.000
_cell.angle_alpha   90.00
_cell.angle_beta   90.00
_cell.angle_gamma   90.00
#
_symmetry.space_group_name_H-M   'P 1'
#
loop_
_entity.id
_entity.type
_entity.pdbx_description
1 polymer ?
#
loop_
_entity_poly.entity_id
_entity_poly.type
_entity_poly.pdbx_seq_one_letter_code
_entity_poly.pdbx_strand_id
1 'polypeptide(L)'
;MSILPFSSKNEEINIPKVSKTGPQTISEILTPPALEIESTYVRLGDLYVKNYYIISYPRYLTSGWFSPVINIDQTVDISIFIHPVDTGTALKKLRRKVAQVEAQLLEREEKGLVRDPVLETAYHDLENLRDALQQAREKLFEVGVYIAIYGSSPKELEEIEQKIINFLEGRMVYIKPALFQQADGLLSCFPLNTDRINVHSTLNSSPVSTFFPFISLDLTSDKGIFYGINRHNNSLIIFDRFSLENGNMTIFAKSGSGKSYFCKLEILRSLMMGTDVIIIDPEKEYQHLAETVGGSFINISLTSEHHINPFDLPPPRVDESAEEVLKSNILNLTGLLRIMLGDLNSEQIGILDRAISETYASRDITSESDFTKLTPPLMEDLQSVLENMEGGAELADRLFKFTRGTFAGFLNNPTNVEVNNRLVVFALRDLEDELRPIAMYMVLNFIWNLIRSQMKRRILIVDEAWWMMKYPAGADFLFGLVKRCRKYQMGVTTITQDVEDFIKSPQGKPIITNSALQLLLKQSPASIDVVANTFNLTEAEKQLLLSANVGEGIFFAGAKHVAIKVIASYTEDQIITTNPEQMIQIEKAKRDFDQSFK
;
A
#
# COMPACT_ATOMS: atom_id res chain seq x y z
N MET A 1 3.17 -63.66 -37.07
CA MET A 1 3.42 -63.30 -35.66
C MET A 1 2.57 -62.12 -35.32
N SER A 2 1.49 -62.33 -34.63
CA SER A 2 0.45 -61.37 -34.32
C SER A 2 0.84 -60.53 -33.09
N ILE A 3 0.77 -59.23 -33.23
CA ILE A 3 0.95 -58.27 -32.12
C ILE A 3 -0.42 -58.10 -31.46
N LEU A 4 -0.52 -58.46 -30.21
CA LEU A 4 -1.70 -58.23 -29.37
C LEU A 4 -1.76 -56.74 -28.93
N PRO A 5 -2.95 -56.11 -28.92
CA PRO A 5 -3.08 -54.75 -28.39
C PRO A 5 -3.21 -54.77 -26.88
N PHE A 6 -2.39 -53.96 -26.18
CA PHE A 6 -2.56 -53.64 -24.76
C PHE A 6 -3.78 -52.74 -24.61
N SER A 7 -4.81 -53.29 -24.00
CA SER A 7 -5.98 -52.53 -23.55
C SER A 7 -5.64 -51.91 -22.19
N SER A 8 -5.52 -50.61 -22.13
CA SER A 8 -5.46 -49.86 -20.87
C SER A 8 -6.87 -49.75 -20.29
N LYS A 9 -7.21 -50.60 -19.37
CA LYS A 9 -8.31 -50.34 -18.42
C LYS A 9 -7.77 -49.42 -17.33
N ASN A 10 -8.25 -48.19 -17.31
CA ASN A 10 -8.18 -47.31 -16.15
C ASN A 10 -9.08 -47.96 -15.07
N GLU A 11 -8.50 -48.72 -14.18
CA GLU A 11 -9.14 -49.04 -12.90
C GLU A 11 -8.89 -47.84 -11.97
N GLU A 12 -9.94 -47.05 -11.71
CA GLU A 12 -9.95 -46.10 -10.60
C GLU A 12 -9.70 -46.88 -9.33
N ILE A 13 -8.52 -46.70 -8.75
CA ILE A 13 -8.19 -47.26 -7.44
C ILE A 13 -9.06 -46.53 -6.41
N ASN A 14 -10.09 -47.19 -5.98
CA ASN A 14 -11.00 -46.71 -4.93
C ASN A 14 -10.24 -46.75 -3.59
N ILE A 15 -9.59 -45.65 -3.21
CA ILE A 15 -8.89 -45.49 -1.95
C ILE A 15 -9.96 -45.49 -0.84
N PRO A 16 -9.97 -46.45 0.09
CA PRO A 16 -10.98 -46.51 1.14
C PRO A 16 -10.84 -45.23 1.99
N LYS A 17 -11.94 -44.49 2.16
CA LYS A 17 -12.03 -43.39 3.14
C LYS A 17 -11.78 -43.99 4.52
N VAL A 18 -10.59 -43.80 5.05
CA VAL A 18 -10.25 -44.20 6.44
C VAL A 18 -11.15 -43.40 7.37
N SER A 19 -12.07 -44.09 8.03
CA SER A 19 -12.92 -43.48 9.05
C SER A 19 -12.05 -43.15 10.26
N LYS A 20 -11.97 -41.84 10.58
CA LYS A 20 -11.21 -41.31 11.72
C LYS A 20 -11.94 -41.66 13.03
N THR A 21 -11.68 -42.83 13.61
CA THR A 21 -12.17 -43.21 14.95
C THR A 21 -11.02 -43.82 15.72
N GLY A 22 -10.22 -42.97 16.41
CA GLY A 22 -9.18 -43.37 17.35
C GLY A 22 -8.19 -42.22 17.62
N PRO A 23 -7.42 -42.27 18.73
CA PRO A 23 -6.36 -41.30 18.96
C PRO A 23 -5.29 -41.44 17.87
N GLN A 24 -5.10 -40.38 17.06
CA GLN A 24 -4.06 -40.33 16.03
C GLN A 24 -2.69 -40.24 16.70
N THR A 25 -1.73 -41.04 16.24
CA THR A 25 -0.34 -40.92 16.67
C THR A 25 0.30 -39.66 16.03
N ILE A 26 1.32 -39.11 16.68
CA ILE A 26 2.07 -37.96 16.12
C ILE A 26 2.59 -38.28 14.73
N SER A 27 3.03 -39.52 14.49
CA SER A 27 3.47 -39.98 13.17
C SER A 27 2.37 -39.91 12.11
N GLU A 28 1.14 -40.28 12.44
CA GLU A 28 -0.02 -40.22 11.52
C GLU A 28 -0.42 -38.77 11.20
N ILE A 29 -0.21 -37.84 12.13
CA ILE A 29 -0.49 -36.44 11.95
C ILE A 29 0.56 -35.78 11.03
N LEU A 30 1.82 -36.21 11.16
CA LEU A 30 2.95 -35.64 10.39
C LEU A 30 3.14 -36.28 9.02
N THR A 31 2.61 -37.48 8.80
CA THR A 31 2.77 -38.20 7.53
C THR A 31 1.73 -37.69 6.51
N PRO A 32 2.12 -37.36 5.29
CA PRO A 32 1.18 -36.99 4.24
C PRO A 32 0.21 -38.16 3.96
N PRO A 33 -1.07 -37.87 3.64
CA PRO A 33 -2.12 -38.92 3.48
C PRO A 33 -1.84 -39.86 2.29
N ALA A 34 -1.06 -39.41 1.30
CA ALA A 34 -0.63 -40.23 0.17
C ALA A 34 0.68 -39.66 -0.38
N LEU A 35 1.57 -40.54 -0.83
CA LEU A 35 2.79 -40.23 -1.55
C LEU A 35 2.79 -41.01 -2.86
N GLU A 36 2.82 -40.31 -3.99
CA GLU A 36 2.93 -40.88 -5.33
C GLU A 36 4.15 -40.27 -6.00
N ILE A 37 5.04 -41.11 -6.51
CA ILE A 37 6.31 -40.68 -7.13
C ILE A 37 6.22 -40.99 -8.62
N GLU A 38 6.14 -39.94 -9.42
CA GLU A 38 6.14 -40.01 -10.87
C GLU A 38 7.51 -39.58 -11.45
N SER A 39 7.73 -39.87 -12.71
CA SER A 39 8.99 -39.50 -13.38
C SER A 39 9.21 -37.98 -13.46
N THR A 40 8.14 -37.20 -13.45
CA THR A 40 8.15 -35.74 -13.67
C THR A 40 7.70 -34.91 -12.47
N TYR A 41 7.04 -35.49 -11.49
CA TYR A 41 6.58 -34.84 -10.25
C TYR A 41 6.44 -35.83 -9.10
N VAL A 42 6.26 -35.30 -7.90
CA VAL A 42 5.83 -36.05 -6.71
C VAL A 42 4.46 -35.51 -6.30
N ARG A 43 3.52 -36.39 -5.94
CA ARG A 43 2.25 -35.99 -5.35
C ARG A 43 2.25 -36.29 -3.87
N LEU A 44 1.97 -35.27 -3.05
CA LEU A 44 1.86 -35.32 -1.60
C LEU A 44 0.41 -34.99 -1.19
N GLY A 45 -0.43 -36.00 -1.06
CA GLY A 45 -1.87 -35.79 -0.85
C GLY A 45 -2.49 -35.02 -2.03
N ASP A 46 -2.92 -33.79 -1.79
CA ASP A 46 -3.52 -32.92 -2.81
C ASP A 46 -2.52 -31.96 -3.48
N LEU A 47 -1.24 -31.98 -3.04
CA LEU A 47 -0.20 -31.13 -3.60
C LEU A 47 0.65 -31.90 -4.61
N TYR A 48 0.94 -31.23 -5.73
CA TYR A 48 1.91 -31.68 -6.72
C TYR A 48 3.21 -30.90 -6.54
N VAL A 49 4.35 -31.61 -6.58
CA VAL A 49 5.68 -31.02 -6.39
C VAL A 49 6.57 -31.40 -7.55
N LYS A 50 7.26 -30.43 -8.12
CA LYS A 50 8.24 -30.65 -9.19
C LYS A 50 9.58 -30.03 -8.82
N ASN A 51 10.64 -30.79 -9.00
CA ASN A 51 11.98 -30.44 -8.52
C ASN A 51 12.91 -30.16 -9.68
N TYR A 52 13.75 -29.14 -9.51
CA TYR A 52 14.72 -28.67 -10.48
C TYR A 52 16.09 -28.51 -9.84
N TYR A 53 17.11 -28.50 -10.68
CA TYR A 53 18.47 -28.13 -10.29
C TYR A 53 19.10 -27.21 -11.32
N ILE A 54 20.02 -26.33 -10.87
CA ILE A 54 20.76 -25.42 -11.74
C ILE A 54 21.94 -26.18 -12.34
N ILE A 55 22.12 -26.05 -13.67
CA ILE A 55 23.20 -26.73 -14.41
C ILE A 55 24.27 -25.77 -14.91
N SER A 56 23.94 -24.50 -15.11
CA SER A 56 24.85 -23.53 -15.70
C SER A 56 24.55 -22.12 -15.23
N TYR A 57 25.61 -21.34 -15.07
CA TYR A 57 25.60 -19.95 -14.69
C TYR A 57 26.25 -19.08 -15.77
N PRO A 58 25.91 -17.77 -15.84
CA PRO A 58 26.61 -16.83 -16.69
C PRO A 58 28.06 -16.61 -16.20
N ARG A 59 28.88 -16.02 -17.04
CA ARG A 59 30.28 -15.70 -16.68
C ARG A 59 30.41 -14.84 -15.42
N TYR A 60 29.45 -13.96 -15.17
CA TYR A 60 29.39 -13.10 -13.99
C TYR A 60 28.00 -13.18 -13.34
N LEU A 61 27.99 -13.38 -12.02
CA LEU A 61 26.78 -13.30 -11.21
C LEU A 61 26.79 -11.99 -10.43
N THR A 62 25.70 -11.25 -10.49
CA THR A 62 25.50 -9.99 -9.74
C THR A 62 24.64 -10.23 -8.51
N SER A 63 24.83 -9.43 -7.46
CA SER A 63 23.96 -9.50 -6.27
C SER A 63 22.50 -9.36 -6.67
N GLY A 64 21.64 -10.18 -6.05
CA GLY A 64 20.19 -10.15 -6.34
C GLY A 64 19.77 -10.87 -7.64
N TRP A 65 20.65 -11.62 -8.30
CA TRP A 65 20.31 -12.39 -9.49
C TRP A 65 19.17 -13.39 -9.27
N PHE A 66 19.04 -13.90 -8.05
CA PHE A 66 18.04 -14.89 -7.65
C PHE A 66 16.72 -14.26 -7.12
N SER A 67 16.71 -12.93 -6.99
CA SER A 67 15.58 -12.15 -6.48
C SER A 67 14.22 -12.46 -7.12
N PRO A 68 14.09 -12.62 -8.45
CA PRO A 68 12.78 -12.90 -9.04
C PRO A 68 12.21 -14.27 -8.65
N VAL A 69 13.07 -15.27 -8.39
CA VAL A 69 12.62 -16.60 -7.96
C VAL A 69 12.15 -16.58 -6.50
N ILE A 70 12.86 -15.82 -5.64
CA ILE A 70 12.50 -15.71 -4.23
C ILE A 70 11.23 -14.86 -4.03
N ASN A 71 11.01 -13.86 -4.89
CA ASN A 71 9.84 -12.99 -4.85
C ASN A 71 8.66 -13.48 -5.72
N ILE A 72 8.69 -14.71 -6.20
CA ILE A 72 7.58 -15.27 -6.95
C ILE A 72 6.37 -15.47 -6.01
N ASP A 73 5.17 -15.13 -6.50
CA ASP A 73 3.92 -15.32 -5.77
C ASP A 73 3.46 -16.79 -5.84
N GLN A 74 4.32 -17.69 -5.38
CA GLN A 74 4.06 -19.12 -5.36
C GLN A 74 4.88 -19.78 -4.25
N THR A 75 4.43 -20.92 -3.74
CA THR A 75 5.20 -21.69 -2.76
C THR A 75 6.39 -22.35 -3.46
N VAL A 76 7.59 -22.03 -3.01
CA VAL A 76 8.85 -22.55 -3.56
C VAL A 76 9.82 -22.83 -2.43
N ASP A 77 10.41 -24.01 -2.39
CA ASP A 77 11.55 -24.34 -1.53
C ASP A 77 12.85 -24.30 -2.32
N ILE A 78 13.88 -23.68 -1.73
CA ILE A 78 15.18 -23.55 -2.36
C ILE A 78 16.25 -24.03 -1.39
N SER A 79 17.03 -25.02 -1.83
CA SER A 79 18.19 -25.50 -1.09
C SER A 79 19.48 -25.19 -1.82
N ILE A 80 20.46 -24.68 -1.09
CA ILE A 80 21.79 -24.34 -1.62
C ILE A 80 22.82 -25.12 -0.81
N PHE A 81 23.50 -26.05 -1.47
CA PHE A 81 24.59 -26.84 -0.91
C PHE A 81 25.92 -26.25 -1.34
N ILE A 82 26.76 -25.92 -0.39
CA ILE A 82 28.07 -25.29 -0.63
C ILE A 82 29.15 -26.16 -0.01
N HIS A 83 29.93 -26.84 -0.84
CA HIS A 83 31.03 -27.72 -0.43
C HIS A 83 32.38 -27.07 -0.73
N PRO A 84 33.22 -26.79 0.28
CA PRO A 84 34.54 -26.21 0.03
C PRO A 84 35.46 -27.22 -0.68
N VAL A 85 36.17 -26.77 -1.70
CA VAL A 85 37.17 -27.57 -2.44
C VAL A 85 38.53 -27.29 -1.87
N ASP A 86 39.33 -28.38 -1.65
CA ASP A 86 40.73 -28.22 -1.23
C ASP A 86 41.53 -27.41 -2.26
N THR A 87 42.11 -26.30 -1.81
CA THR A 87 42.84 -25.36 -2.65
C THR A 87 44.03 -25.99 -3.36
N GLY A 88 44.71 -26.94 -2.72
CA GLY A 88 45.85 -27.63 -3.33
C GLY A 88 45.45 -28.52 -4.51
N THR A 89 44.35 -29.24 -4.36
CA THR A 89 43.77 -30.07 -5.43
C THR A 89 43.19 -29.19 -6.55
N ALA A 90 42.53 -28.09 -6.20
CA ALA A 90 42.00 -27.11 -7.15
C ALA A 90 43.12 -26.51 -8.01
N LEU A 91 44.21 -26.04 -7.41
CA LEU A 91 45.35 -25.48 -8.12
C LEU A 91 46.01 -26.47 -9.07
N LYS A 92 46.13 -27.77 -8.69
CA LYS A 92 46.63 -28.82 -9.59
C LYS A 92 45.75 -29.03 -10.82
N LYS A 93 44.43 -29.07 -10.63
CA LYS A 93 43.45 -29.19 -11.74
C LYS A 93 43.52 -27.94 -12.65
N LEU A 94 43.60 -26.75 -12.06
CA LEU A 94 43.64 -25.50 -12.78
C LEU A 94 44.90 -25.35 -13.63
N ARG A 95 46.07 -25.67 -13.07
CA ARG A 95 47.34 -25.68 -13.83
C ARG A 95 47.29 -26.58 -15.06
N ARG A 96 46.66 -27.75 -14.95
CA ARG A 96 46.48 -28.65 -16.11
C ARG A 96 45.55 -28.02 -17.16
N LYS A 97 44.47 -27.36 -16.73
CA LYS A 97 43.55 -26.68 -17.67
C LYS A 97 44.20 -25.48 -18.35
N VAL A 98 44.98 -24.67 -17.63
CA VAL A 98 45.73 -23.54 -18.20
C VAL A 98 46.67 -24.06 -19.29
N ALA A 99 47.53 -25.07 -18.96
CA ALA A 99 48.44 -25.66 -19.92
C ALA A 99 47.74 -26.28 -21.14
N GLN A 100 46.55 -26.86 -20.97
CA GLN A 100 45.78 -27.41 -22.07
C GLN A 100 45.24 -26.32 -23.01
N VAL A 101 44.70 -25.20 -22.45
CA VAL A 101 44.21 -24.08 -23.27
C VAL A 101 45.35 -23.36 -23.97
N GLU A 102 46.49 -23.18 -23.28
CA GLU A 102 47.71 -22.61 -23.83
C GLU A 102 48.23 -23.44 -25.03
N ALA A 103 48.30 -24.77 -24.87
CA ALA A 103 48.69 -25.66 -25.96
C ALA A 103 47.72 -25.56 -27.18
N GLN A 104 46.44 -25.43 -26.95
CA GLN A 104 45.45 -25.23 -28.03
C GLN A 104 45.62 -23.86 -28.73
N LEU A 105 45.98 -22.83 -28.01
CA LEU A 105 46.25 -21.50 -28.60
C LEU A 105 47.53 -21.56 -29.45
N LEU A 106 48.60 -22.18 -28.96
CA LEU A 106 49.86 -22.37 -29.71
C LEU A 106 49.64 -23.20 -30.97
N GLU A 107 48.92 -24.32 -30.87
CA GLU A 107 48.62 -25.19 -32.04
C GLU A 107 47.84 -24.41 -33.13
N ARG A 108 46.91 -23.54 -32.75
CA ARG A 108 46.19 -22.70 -33.70
C ARG A 108 47.09 -21.65 -34.37
N GLU A 109 48.00 -21.06 -33.59
CA GLU A 109 48.98 -20.09 -34.07
C GLU A 109 49.96 -20.75 -35.07
N GLU A 110 50.49 -21.92 -34.74
CA GLU A 110 51.35 -22.72 -35.64
C GLU A 110 50.67 -23.10 -36.94
N LYS A 111 49.37 -23.39 -36.90
CA LYS A 111 48.55 -23.68 -38.08
C LYS A 111 48.11 -22.46 -38.90
N GLY A 112 48.49 -21.25 -38.47
CA GLY A 112 48.13 -20.00 -39.14
C GLY A 112 46.64 -19.69 -39.10
N LEU A 113 45.89 -20.26 -38.15
CA LEU A 113 44.44 -20.03 -37.98
C LEU A 113 44.21 -18.71 -37.27
N VAL A 114 43.04 -18.09 -37.58
CA VAL A 114 42.61 -16.85 -36.88
C VAL A 114 42.52 -17.10 -35.39
N ARG A 115 42.92 -16.11 -34.59
CA ARG A 115 42.79 -16.13 -33.14
C ARG A 115 41.36 -16.39 -32.74
N ASP A 116 41.17 -17.23 -31.71
CA ASP A 116 39.85 -17.57 -31.16
C ASP A 116 39.62 -16.75 -29.87
N PRO A 117 38.74 -15.72 -29.92
CA PRO A 117 38.50 -14.85 -28.77
C PRO A 117 37.99 -15.61 -27.55
N VAL A 118 37.32 -16.74 -27.74
CA VAL A 118 36.75 -17.56 -26.65
C VAL A 118 37.89 -18.25 -25.89
N LEU A 119 38.87 -18.84 -26.61
CA LEU A 119 40.03 -19.50 -26.01
C LEU A 119 40.97 -18.49 -25.31
N GLU A 120 41.19 -17.30 -25.92
CA GLU A 120 41.99 -16.24 -25.28
C GLU A 120 41.34 -15.77 -23.98
N THR A 121 40.03 -15.52 -24.01
CA THR A 121 39.30 -15.13 -22.82
C THR A 121 39.34 -16.21 -21.74
N ALA A 122 39.16 -17.48 -22.12
CA ALA A 122 39.24 -18.61 -21.20
C ALA A 122 40.62 -18.75 -20.57
N TYR A 123 41.70 -18.53 -21.34
CA TYR A 123 43.07 -18.53 -20.84
C TYR A 123 43.27 -17.47 -19.76
N HIS A 124 42.91 -16.21 -20.05
CA HIS A 124 43.03 -15.11 -19.10
C HIS A 124 42.18 -15.32 -17.83
N ASP A 125 40.96 -15.82 -17.96
CA ASP A 125 40.09 -16.09 -16.80
C ASP A 125 40.71 -17.21 -15.91
N LEU A 126 41.25 -18.26 -16.52
CA LEU A 126 41.91 -19.35 -15.78
C LEU A 126 43.18 -18.88 -15.08
N GLU A 127 44.01 -18.03 -15.72
CA GLU A 127 45.20 -17.44 -15.09
C GLU A 127 44.84 -16.53 -13.92
N ASN A 128 43.88 -15.62 -14.11
CA ASN A 128 43.39 -14.72 -13.06
C ASN A 128 42.86 -15.51 -11.87
N LEU A 129 42.10 -16.57 -12.10
CA LEU A 129 41.57 -17.42 -11.04
C LEU A 129 42.70 -18.16 -10.32
N ARG A 130 43.70 -18.69 -11.08
CA ARG A 130 44.89 -19.35 -10.48
C ARG A 130 45.61 -18.40 -9.53
N ASP A 131 45.88 -17.18 -9.97
CA ASP A 131 46.59 -16.18 -9.20
C ASP A 131 45.81 -15.74 -7.97
N ALA A 132 44.48 -15.56 -8.09
CA ALA A 132 43.60 -15.24 -6.98
C ALA A 132 43.59 -16.36 -5.90
N LEU A 133 43.58 -17.63 -6.33
CA LEU A 133 43.64 -18.79 -5.43
C LEU A 133 45.00 -18.90 -4.74
N GLN A 134 46.12 -18.67 -5.47
CA GLN A 134 47.48 -18.70 -4.90
C GLN A 134 47.69 -17.61 -3.86
N GLN A 135 47.07 -16.43 -4.06
CA GLN A 135 47.13 -15.29 -3.14
C GLN A 135 46.07 -15.37 -2.02
N ALA A 136 45.32 -16.46 -1.94
CA ALA A 136 44.21 -16.67 -0.98
C ALA A 136 43.13 -15.56 -1.01
N ARG A 137 43.01 -14.82 -2.12
CA ARG A 137 41.93 -13.86 -2.32
C ARG A 137 40.60 -14.53 -2.65
N GLU A 138 40.64 -15.68 -3.28
CA GLU A 138 39.49 -16.51 -3.65
C GLU A 138 39.65 -17.94 -3.11
N LYS A 139 38.50 -18.62 -2.94
CA LYS A 139 38.42 -20.06 -2.67
C LYS A 139 37.45 -20.68 -3.67
N LEU A 140 37.56 -21.98 -3.89
CA LEU A 140 36.64 -22.74 -4.74
C LEU A 140 35.64 -23.54 -3.91
N PHE A 141 34.44 -23.63 -4.45
CA PHE A 141 33.32 -24.38 -3.87
C PHE A 141 32.64 -25.20 -4.97
N GLU A 142 32.17 -26.37 -4.62
CA GLU A 142 31.16 -27.09 -5.40
C GLU A 142 29.78 -26.70 -4.87
N VAL A 143 28.96 -26.12 -5.74
CA VAL A 143 27.64 -25.53 -5.36
C VAL A 143 26.53 -26.25 -6.10
N GLY A 144 25.64 -26.87 -5.33
CA GLY A 144 24.37 -27.43 -5.80
C GLY A 144 23.21 -26.51 -5.42
N VAL A 145 22.32 -26.22 -6.36
CA VAL A 145 21.09 -25.44 -6.09
C VAL A 145 19.89 -26.23 -6.60
N TYR A 146 18.98 -26.50 -5.70
CA TYR A 146 17.76 -27.25 -5.96
C TYR A 146 16.54 -26.40 -5.65
N ILE A 147 15.51 -26.52 -6.49
CA ILE A 147 14.27 -25.72 -6.41
C ILE A 147 13.10 -26.70 -6.47
N ALA A 148 12.27 -26.71 -5.43
CA ALA A 148 11.00 -27.43 -5.43
C ALA A 148 9.86 -26.42 -5.58
N ILE A 149 8.99 -26.63 -6.57
CA ILE A 149 7.77 -25.85 -6.80
C ILE A 149 6.55 -26.68 -6.45
N TYR A 150 5.54 -26.01 -5.90
CA TYR A 150 4.31 -26.62 -5.43
C TYR A 150 3.10 -26.10 -6.19
N GLY A 151 2.16 -26.96 -6.50
CA GLY A 151 0.90 -26.61 -7.16
C GLY A 151 -0.24 -27.55 -6.79
N SER A 152 -1.47 -27.14 -7.02
CA SER A 152 -2.68 -27.94 -6.79
C SER A 152 -3.00 -28.87 -7.99
N SER A 153 -2.33 -28.67 -9.12
CA SER A 153 -2.51 -29.47 -10.32
C SER A 153 -1.23 -29.49 -11.18
N PRO A 154 -1.05 -30.51 -12.05
CA PRO A 154 0.06 -30.56 -12.99
C PRO A 154 0.11 -29.35 -13.93
N LYS A 155 -1.05 -28.82 -14.33
CA LYS A 155 -1.12 -27.61 -15.19
C LYS A 155 -0.57 -26.37 -14.49
N GLU A 156 -0.92 -26.19 -13.23
CA GLU A 156 -0.37 -25.09 -12.40
C GLU A 156 1.14 -25.21 -12.26
N LEU A 157 1.67 -26.42 -12.04
CA LEU A 157 3.12 -26.64 -12.02
C LEU A 157 3.80 -26.22 -13.32
N GLU A 158 3.19 -26.50 -14.48
CA GLU A 158 3.73 -26.07 -15.78
C GLU A 158 3.75 -24.54 -15.91
N GLU A 159 2.71 -23.85 -15.44
CA GLU A 159 2.64 -22.39 -15.45
C GLU A 159 3.72 -21.76 -14.55
N ILE A 160 3.93 -22.33 -13.36
CA ILE A 160 4.99 -21.88 -12.42
C ILE A 160 6.37 -22.18 -13.01
N GLU A 161 6.58 -23.37 -13.57
CA GLU A 161 7.81 -23.77 -14.25
C GLU A 161 8.21 -22.75 -15.33
N GLN A 162 7.29 -22.39 -16.22
CA GLN A 162 7.57 -21.44 -17.29
C GLN A 162 7.99 -20.06 -16.74
N LYS A 163 7.34 -19.60 -15.67
CA LYS A 163 7.72 -18.34 -15.03
C LYS A 163 9.17 -18.39 -14.51
N ILE A 164 9.52 -19.46 -13.77
CA ILE A 164 10.86 -19.62 -13.18
C ILE A 164 11.93 -19.77 -14.28
N ILE A 165 11.67 -20.59 -15.30
CA ILE A 165 12.56 -20.74 -16.44
C ILE A 165 12.82 -19.39 -17.10
N ASN A 166 11.77 -18.64 -17.44
CA ASN A 166 11.88 -17.33 -18.07
C ASN A 166 12.68 -16.33 -17.22
N PHE A 167 12.51 -16.34 -15.90
CA PHE A 167 13.28 -15.46 -15.00
C PHE A 167 14.77 -15.82 -14.95
N LEU A 168 15.09 -17.09 -14.92
CA LEU A 168 16.47 -17.56 -14.84
C LEU A 168 17.19 -17.50 -16.18
N GLU A 169 16.57 -17.97 -17.26
CA GLU A 169 17.15 -17.92 -18.60
C GLU A 169 17.39 -16.49 -19.09
N GLY A 170 16.51 -15.54 -18.74
CA GLY A 170 16.72 -14.11 -18.99
C GLY A 170 18.00 -13.56 -18.34
N ARG A 171 18.58 -14.28 -17.38
CA ARG A 171 19.87 -14.02 -16.72
C ARG A 171 20.95 -15.03 -17.09
N MET A 172 20.73 -15.84 -18.13
CA MET A 172 21.65 -16.92 -18.57
C MET A 172 21.95 -17.95 -17.47
N VAL A 173 21.01 -18.16 -16.54
CA VAL A 173 21.04 -19.26 -15.57
C VAL A 173 20.10 -20.34 -16.05
N TYR A 174 20.60 -21.55 -16.24
CA TYR A 174 19.84 -22.65 -16.81
C TYR A 174 19.52 -23.71 -15.76
N ILE A 175 18.26 -24.14 -15.73
CA ILE A 175 17.77 -25.19 -14.83
C ILE A 175 17.32 -26.41 -15.64
N LYS A 176 17.30 -27.57 -14.98
CA LYS A 176 16.71 -28.79 -15.52
C LYS A 176 15.79 -29.44 -14.48
N PRO A 177 14.67 -30.05 -14.92
CA PRO A 177 13.85 -30.86 -14.03
C PRO A 177 14.60 -32.13 -13.62
N ALA A 178 14.43 -32.56 -12.37
CA ALA A 178 14.99 -33.79 -11.82
C ALA A 178 14.22 -35.02 -12.33
N LEU A 179 14.24 -35.27 -13.64
CA LEU A 179 13.54 -36.37 -14.28
C LEU A 179 14.01 -37.71 -13.70
N PHE A 180 13.04 -38.57 -13.33
CA PHE A 180 13.26 -39.87 -12.65
C PHE A 180 13.96 -39.75 -11.28
N GLN A 181 14.24 -38.55 -10.80
CA GLN A 181 14.86 -38.24 -9.50
C GLN A 181 14.01 -37.25 -8.69
N GLN A 182 12.70 -37.21 -8.93
CA GLN A 182 11.81 -36.24 -8.28
C GLN A 182 11.77 -36.42 -6.75
N ALA A 183 11.78 -37.66 -6.26
CA ALA A 183 11.87 -37.93 -4.82
C ALA A 183 13.20 -37.48 -4.21
N ASP A 184 14.32 -37.71 -4.91
CA ASP A 184 15.64 -37.27 -4.44
C ASP A 184 15.73 -35.73 -4.47
N GLY A 185 15.10 -35.09 -5.46
CA GLY A 185 14.99 -33.64 -5.53
C GLY A 185 14.23 -33.07 -4.34
N LEU A 186 13.07 -33.63 -4.03
CA LEU A 186 12.26 -33.22 -2.88
C LEU A 186 13.02 -33.39 -1.56
N LEU A 187 13.68 -34.54 -1.36
CA LEU A 187 14.49 -34.80 -0.16
C LEU A 187 15.70 -33.85 -0.04
N SER A 188 16.27 -33.44 -1.17
CA SER A 188 17.35 -32.43 -1.20
C SER A 188 16.84 -31.04 -0.85
N CYS A 189 15.57 -30.70 -1.09
CA CYS A 189 14.96 -29.43 -0.71
C CYS A 189 14.50 -29.40 0.76
N PHE A 190 14.29 -30.55 1.40
CA PHE A 190 13.93 -30.58 2.82
C PHE A 190 15.13 -30.20 3.72
N PRO A 191 14.88 -29.65 4.93
CA PRO A 191 15.93 -29.24 5.87
C PRO A 191 16.64 -30.42 6.54
N LEU A 192 17.00 -31.44 5.75
CA LEU A 192 17.66 -32.68 6.20
C LEU A 192 19.17 -32.64 6.02
N ASN A 193 19.71 -31.57 5.42
CA ASN A 193 21.12 -31.45 5.04
C ASN A 193 21.62 -32.64 4.22
N THR A 194 20.81 -33.13 3.29
CA THR A 194 21.09 -34.30 2.47
C THR A 194 21.00 -33.95 0.99
N ASP A 195 22.12 -33.90 0.30
CA ASP A 195 22.18 -33.73 -1.14
C ASP A 195 22.09 -35.09 -1.84
N ARG A 196 20.94 -35.39 -2.43
CA ARG A 196 20.69 -36.64 -3.14
C ARG A 196 20.83 -36.56 -4.65
N ILE A 197 20.60 -35.39 -5.23
CA ILE A 197 20.77 -35.16 -6.68
C ILE A 197 22.24 -35.12 -7.06
N ASN A 198 23.08 -34.55 -6.18
CA ASN A 198 24.53 -34.49 -6.32
C ASN A 198 25.00 -33.87 -7.65
N VAL A 199 24.33 -32.81 -8.10
CA VAL A 199 24.69 -32.00 -9.27
C VAL A 199 25.27 -30.67 -8.80
N HIS A 200 26.57 -30.48 -9.03
CA HIS A 200 27.28 -29.29 -8.54
C HIS A 200 27.97 -28.53 -9.70
N SER A 201 28.06 -27.24 -9.53
CA SER A 201 28.89 -26.34 -10.34
C SER A 201 30.06 -25.83 -9.52
N THR A 202 31.27 -25.81 -10.09
CA THR A 202 32.45 -25.25 -9.40
C THR A 202 32.45 -23.74 -9.54
N LEU A 203 32.32 -23.02 -8.42
CA LEU A 203 32.31 -21.56 -8.34
C LEU A 203 33.36 -21.06 -7.35
N ASN A 204 33.92 -19.86 -7.58
CA ASN A 204 34.80 -19.18 -6.62
C ASN A 204 33.99 -18.34 -5.60
N SER A 205 34.66 -17.78 -4.59
CA SER A 205 34.04 -17.06 -3.47
C SER A 205 33.17 -15.90 -3.94
N SER A 206 33.59 -15.16 -4.97
CA SER A 206 32.89 -13.96 -5.45
C SER A 206 31.49 -14.27 -5.95
N PRO A 207 31.21 -15.16 -6.93
CA PRO A 207 29.86 -15.53 -7.28
C PRO A 207 29.11 -16.24 -6.15
N VAL A 208 29.76 -17.07 -5.32
CA VAL A 208 29.09 -17.74 -4.19
C VAL A 208 28.52 -16.73 -3.20
N SER A 209 29.21 -15.62 -2.94
CA SER A 209 28.71 -14.56 -2.07
C SER A 209 27.42 -13.91 -2.57
N THR A 210 27.11 -14.00 -3.87
CA THR A 210 25.89 -13.45 -4.46
C THR A 210 24.66 -14.35 -4.30
N PHE A 211 24.83 -15.59 -3.84
CA PHE A 211 23.73 -16.53 -3.59
C PHE A 211 22.94 -16.18 -2.34
N PHE A 212 23.54 -15.45 -1.39
CA PHE A 212 22.77 -14.98 -0.25
C PHE A 212 21.68 -14.03 -0.72
N PRO A 213 20.41 -14.33 -0.43
CA PRO A 213 19.30 -13.50 -0.86
C PRO A 213 19.24 -12.24 -0.02
N PHE A 214 20.04 -11.23 -0.36
CA PHE A 214 19.92 -9.89 0.20
C PHE A 214 18.62 -9.23 -0.29
N ILE A 215 17.50 -9.93 -0.14
CA ILE A 215 16.19 -9.45 -0.55
C ILE A 215 15.45 -9.06 0.70
N SER A 216 15.59 -7.82 1.07
CA SER A 216 14.62 -7.17 1.91
C SER A 216 14.13 -5.94 1.16
N LEU A 217 12.82 -5.83 1.03
CA LEU A 217 12.20 -4.61 0.57
C LEU A 217 12.32 -3.61 1.71
N ASP A 218 13.28 -2.70 1.59
CA ASP A 218 13.44 -1.61 2.52
C ASP A 218 12.71 -0.37 2.00
N LEU A 219 11.98 0.28 2.89
CA LEU A 219 11.39 1.60 2.68
C LEU A 219 12.13 2.61 3.56
N THR A 220 13.45 2.59 3.51
CA THR A 220 14.31 3.50 4.27
C THR A 220 14.85 4.56 3.34
N SER A 221 14.67 5.83 3.70
CA SER A 221 15.20 7.00 3.03
C SER A 221 15.92 7.88 4.05
N ASP A 222 16.84 8.71 3.58
CA ASP A 222 17.57 9.68 4.43
C ASP A 222 16.69 10.86 4.87
N LYS A 223 15.50 11.00 4.29
CA LYS A 223 14.55 12.10 4.56
C LYS A 223 13.15 11.59 4.77
N GLY A 224 12.39 12.28 5.61
CA GLY A 224 10.98 11.98 5.86
C GLY A 224 10.68 11.68 7.31
N ILE A 225 9.54 11.05 7.56
CA ILE A 225 9.09 10.66 8.89
C ILE A 225 9.25 9.16 9.09
N PHE A 226 9.39 8.74 10.32
CA PHE A 226 9.39 7.35 10.72
C PHE A 226 7.95 6.81 10.78
N TYR A 227 7.59 5.85 9.94
CA TYR A 227 6.27 5.22 9.92
C TYR A 227 6.16 4.00 10.84
N GLY A 228 7.24 3.24 10.98
CA GLY A 228 7.26 2.02 11.78
C GLY A 228 8.45 1.13 11.45
N ILE A 229 8.35 -0.14 11.84
CA ILE A 229 9.38 -1.16 11.61
C ILE A 229 8.83 -2.21 10.64
N ASN A 230 9.65 -2.63 9.68
CA ASN A 230 9.37 -3.75 8.81
C ASN A 230 9.39 -5.06 9.62
N ARG A 231 8.29 -5.80 9.61
CA ARG A 231 8.14 -7.05 10.39
C ARG A 231 9.05 -8.18 9.93
N HIS A 232 9.51 -8.15 8.67
CA HIS A 232 10.31 -9.24 8.14
C HIS A 232 11.81 -9.13 8.48
N ASN A 233 12.34 -7.91 8.48
CA ASN A 233 13.78 -7.68 8.63
C ASN A 233 14.15 -6.66 9.71
N ASN A 234 13.17 -6.15 10.46
CA ASN A 234 13.33 -5.11 11.49
C ASN A 234 13.96 -3.80 10.99
N SER A 235 13.99 -3.55 9.67
CA SER A 235 14.44 -2.26 9.14
C SER A 235 13.45 -1.16 9.45
N LEU A 236 13.95 0.08 9.53
CA LEU A 236 13.11 1.26 9.76
C LEU A 236 12.37 1.63 8.47
N ILE A 237 11.09 1.99 8.60
CA ILE A 237 10.30 2.52 7.49
C ILE A 237 10.32 4.05 7.64
N ILE A 238 11.19 4.70 6.90
CA ILE A 238 11.40 6.16 6.91
C ILE A 238 11.36 6.66 5.48
N PHE A 239 10.47 7.60 5.17
CA PHE A 239 10.49 8.32 3.90
C PHE A 239 9.62 9.58 3.94
N ASP A 240 9.79 10.45 2.95
CA ASP A 240 8.97 11.63 2.73
C ASP A 240 7.84 11.29 1.73
N ARG A 241 6.58 11.32 2.19
CA ARG A 241 5.41 11.06 1.33
C ARG A 241 5.33 11.96 0.11
N PHE A 242 5.87 13.19 0.19
CA PHE A 242 5.90 14.14 -0.92
C PHE A 242 6.99 13.86 -1.95
N SER A 243 7.86 12.89 -1.72
CA SER A 243 8.84 12.41 -2.70
C SER A 243 8.26 11.42 -3.71
N LEU A 244 7.05 10.92 -3.47
CA LEU A 244 6.33 10.00 -4.36
C LEU A 244 5.61 10.77 -5.49
N GLU A 245 4.99 10.05 -6.41
CA GLU A 245 4.21 10.62 -7.52
C GLU A 245 3.13 11.59 -7.03
N ASN A 246 2.53 11.30 -5.89
CA ASN A 246 1.63 12.16 -5.15
C ASN A 246 1.77 11.87 -3.65
N GLY A 247 1.35 12.81 -2.80
CA GLY A 247 1.36 12.66 -1.35
C GLY A 247 0.08 12.07 -0.77
N ASN A 248 -0.79 11.46 -1.57
CA ASN A 248 -2.05 10.91 -1.09
C ASN A 248 -1.88 9.55 -0.43
N MET A 249 -2.75 9.27 0.54
CA MET A 249 -2.77 8.02 1.29
C MET A 249 -4.21 7.51 1.47
N THR A 250 -4.38 6.19 1.41
CA THR A 250 -5.62 5.52 1.83
C THR A 250 -5.33 4.58 2.98
N ILE A 251 -6.18 4.59 4.00
CA ILE A 251 -6.05 3.71 5.18
C ILE A 251 -7.32 2.89 5.33
N PHE A 252 -7.16 1.58 5.26
CA PHE A 252 -8.23 0.60 5.46
C PHE A 252 -7.95 -0.26 6.68
N ALA A 253 -8.90 -0.26 7.62
CA ALA A 253 -8.64 -0.87 8.91
C ALA A 253 -9.95 -1.25 9.62
N LYS A 254 -10.02 -2.47 10.15
CA LYS A 254 -11.12 -2.83 11.07
C LYS A 254 -11.06 -1.95 12.33
N SER A 255 -12.21 -1.69 12.95
CA SER A 255 -12.28 -1.01 14.25
C SER A 255 -11.36 -1.68 15.29
N GLY A 256 -10.62 -0.87 16.06
CA GLY A 256 -9.67 -1.35 17.07
C GLY A 256 -8.34 -1.90 16.52
N SER A 257 -8.05 -1.78 15.21
CA SER A 257 -6.79 -2.23 14.60
C SER A 257 -5.62 -1.27 14.71
N GLY A 258 -5.80 -0.09 15.32
CA GLY A 258 -4.77 0.93 15.49
C GLY A 258 -4.77 2.05 14.43
N LYS A 259 -5.86 2.22 13.68
CA LYS A 259 -6.06 3.27 12.67
C LYS A 259 -5.72 4.66 13.22
N SER A 260 -6.44 5.09 14.24
CA SER A 260 -6.29 6.42 14.84
C SER A 260 -4.92 6.60 15.51
N TYR A 261 -4.35 5.53 16.04
CA TYR A 261 -3.00 5.51 16.61
C TYR A 261 -1.95 5.83 15.54
N PHE A 262 -1.99 5.15 14.40
CA PHE A 262 -1.10 5.42 13.27
C PHE A 262 -1.26 6.86 12.76
N CYS A 263 -2.50 7.32 12.55
CA CYS A 263 -2.77 8.66 12.05
C CYS A 263 -2.22 9.74 12.99
N LYS A 264 -2.42 9.59 14.29
CA LYS A 264 -1.91 10.55 15.28
C LYS A 264 -0.39 10.60 15.32
N LEU A 265 0.29 9.45 15.16
CA LEU A 265 1.75 9.41 15.01
C LEU A 265 2.21 10.10 13.72
N GLU A 266 1.57 9.84 12.60
CA GLU A 266 1.88 10.52 11.34
C GLU A 266 1.69 12.03 11.44
N ILE A 267 0.60 12.48 12.08
CA ILE A 267 0.34 13.89 12.33
C ILE A 267 1.47 14.52 13.16
N LEU A 268 1.76 13.94 14.33
CA LEU A 268 2.77 14.45 15.24
C LEU A 268 4.14 14.58 14.57
N ARG A 269 4.57 13.52 13.88
CA ARG A 269 5.85 13.47 13.17
C ARG A 269 5.91 14.41 11.97
N SER A 270 4.78 14.58 11.26
CA SER A 270 4.68 15.53 10.15
C SER A 270 4.76 16.99 10.61
N LEU A 271 4.11 17.32 11.74
CA LEU A 271 4.22 18.64 12.38
C LEU A 271 5.66 18.96 12.80
N MET A 272 6.39 17.97 13.34
CA MET A 272 7.82 18.12 13.70
C MET A 272 8.68 18.43 12.47
N MET A 273 8.33 17.88 11.30
CA MET A 273 9.02 18.12 10.03
C MET A 273 8.56 19.38 9.29
N GLY A 274 7.71 20.20 9.89
CA GLY A 274 7.28 21.47 9.28
C GLY A 274 6.09 21.35 8.33
N THR A 275 5.39 20.23 8.29
CA THR A 275 4.18 20.02 7.48
C THR A 275 2.94 20.40 8.28
N ASP A 276 2.07 21.24 7.72
CA ASP A 276 0.79 21.60 8.34
C ASP A 276 -0.23 20.45 8.16
N VAL A 277 -1.12 20.29 9.13
CA VAL A 277 -2.12 19.21 9.08
C VAL A 277 -3.52 19.76 9.37
N ILE A 278 -4.46 19.39 8.52
CA ILE A 278 -5.89 19.69 8.69
C ILE A 278 -6.64 18.36 8.77
N ILE A 279 -7.56 18.26 9.73
CA ILE A 279 -8.29 17.01 9.99
C ILE A 279 -9.78 17.28 9.96
N ILE A 280 -10.52 16.42 9.27
CA ILE A 280 -11.99 16.30 9.42
C ILE A 280 -12.25 15.08 10.29
N ASP A 281 -12.81 15.31 11.47
CA ASP A 281 -12.93 14.36 12.58
C ASP A 281 -14.42 14.14 12.94
N PRO A 282 -15.09 13.16 12.32
CA PRO A 282 -16.49 12.86 12.64
C PRO A 282 -16.70 12.23 14.02
N GLU A 283 -15.66 11.65 14.62
CA GLU A 283 -15.76 10.87 15.86
C GLU A 283 -15.11 11.56 17.08
N LYS A 284 -14.54 12.76 16.92
CA LYS A 284 -13.88 13.55 17.96
C LYS A 284 -12.68 12.83 18.61
N GLU A 285 -11.91 12.13 17.80
CA GLU A 285 -10.77 11.34 18.27
C GLU A 285 -9.48 12.17 18.40
N TYR A 286 -9.37 13.34 17.73
CA TYR A 286 -8.15 14.13 17.64
C TYR A 286 -8.11 15.34 18.58
N GLN A 287 -9.11 15.53 19.44
CA GLN A 287 -9.19 16.68 20.35
C GLN A 287 -7.97 16.76 21.29
N HIS A 288 -7.66 15.67 21.99
CA HIS A 288 -6.52 15.63 22.93
C HIS A 288 -5.18 15.95 22.24
N LEU A 289 -4.97 15.40 21.03
CA LEU A 289 -3.78 15.70 20.23
C LEU A 289 -3.71 17.20 19.90
N ALA A 290 -4.82 17.80 19.41
CA ALA A 290 -4.86 19.21 19.06
C ALA A 290 -4.53 20.11 20.26
N GLU A 291 -5.16 19.86 21.40
CA GLU A 291 -4.91 20.61 22.64
C GLU A 291 -3.46 20.48 23.12
N THR A 292 -2.88 19.27 23.04
CA THR A 292 -1.53 19.00 23.52
C THR A 292 -0.44 19.67 22.67
N VAL A 293 -0.63 19.73 21.34
CA VAL A 293 0.35 20.36 20.43
C VAL A 293 0.08 21.85 20.16
N GLY A 294 -0.93 22.45 20.82
CA GLY A 294 -1.31 23.85 20.62
C GLY A 294 -1.98 24.11 19.27
N GLY A 295 -2.69 23.14 18.74
CA GLY A 295 -3.50 23.24 17.53
C GLY A 295 -4.85 23.90 17.77
N SER A 296 -5.61 24.17 16.69
CA SER A 296 -7.00 24.64 16.76
C SER A 296 -7.95 23.45 16.72
N PHE A 297 -8.90 23.45 17.64
CA PHE A 297 -10.00 22.50 17.67
C PHE A 297 -11.32 23.25 17.43
N ILE A 298 -11.91 23.03 16.26
CA ILE A 298 -13.11 23.71 15.77
C ILE A 298 -14.25 22.72 15.84
N ASN A 299 -15.14 22.89 16.81
CA ASN A 299 -16.32 22.05 16.92
C ASN A 299 -17.43 22.62 16.04
N ILE A 300 -17.94 21.85 15.11
CA ILE A 300 -19.06 22.19 14.23
C ILE A 300 -20.29 21.44 14.75
N SER A 301 -21.29 22.18 15.21
CA SER A 301 -22.56 21.63 15.72
C SER A 301 -23.69 22.64 15.53
N LEU A 302 -24.92 22.23 15.78
CA LEU A 302 -26.09 23.12 15.71
C LEU A 302 -26.04 24.31 16.70
N THR A 303 -25.30 24.13 17.80
CA THR A 303 -25.20 25.12 18.88
C THR A 303 -23.79 25.67 19.04
N SER A 304 -22.90 25.38 18.10
CA SER A 304 -21.52 25.85 18.12
C SER A 304 -21.42 27.35 17.88
N GLU A 305 -20.41 27.96 18.49
CA GLU A 305 -20.02 29.34 18.16
C GLU A 305 -19.23 29.44 16.83
N HIS A 306 -18.81 28.31 16.26
CA HIS A 306 -18.02 28.26 15.03
C HIS A 306 -18.95 28.03 13.83
N HIS A 307 -18.85 28.91 12.85
CA HIS A 307 -19.68 28.89 11.65
C HIS A 307 -18.84 29.02 10.38
N ILE A 308 -19.27 28.36 9.33
CA ILE A 308 -18.71 28.44 7.98
C ILE A 308 -19.86 28.77 7.02
N ASN A 309 -19.73 29.90 6.33
CA ASN A 309 -20.69 30.28 5.29
C ASN A 309 -20.32 29.60 3.95
N PRO A 310 -21.17 28.75 3.38
CA PRO A 310 -20.86 28.11 2.11
C PRO A 310 -20.80 29.07 0.91
N PHE A 311 -21.31 30.29 1.06
CA PHE A 311 -21.22 31.33 0.03
C PHE A 311 -19.92 32.11 0.02
N ASP A 312 -19.00 31.90 0.94
CA ASP A 312 -17.73 32.58 0.97
C ASP A 312 -16.92 32.34 -0.32
N LEU A 313 -16.37 33.42 -0.85
CA LEU A 313 -15.52 33.39 -2.05
C LEU A 313 -14.06 33.64 -1.66
N PRO A 314 -13.11 32.79 -2.09
CA PRO A 314 -11.70 33.08 -1.91
C PRO A 314 -11.28 34.24 -2.84
N PRO A 315 -10.25 35.02 -2.47
CA PRO A 315 -9.68 36.00 -3.37
C PRO A 315 -9.16 35.32 -4.65
N PRO A 316 -9.39 35.91 -5.84
CA PRO A 316 -8.85 35.39 -7.09
C PRO A 316 -7.32 35.31 -7.05
N ARG A 317 -6.74 34.29 -7.65
CA ARG A 317 -5.28 34.13 -7.79
C ARG A 317 -4.79 34.96 -8.96
N VAL A 318 -3.45 35.14 -9.06
CA VAL A 318 -2.83 35.90 -10.13
C VAL A 318 -3.16 35.36 -11.54
N ASP A 319 -3.39 34.04 -11.62
CA ASP A 319 -3.70 33.27 -12.83
C ASP A 319 -5.20 32.93 -12.98
N GLU A 320 -6.09 33.50 -12.15
CA GLU A 320 -7.49 33.17 -12.09
C GLU A 320 -8.38 34.43 -12.12
N SER A 321 -9.40 34.42 -12.95
CA SER A 321 -10.35 35.51 -13.01
C SER A 321 -11.42 35.43 -11.90
N ALA A 322 -12.00 36.56 -11.50
CA ALA A 322 -13.10 36.62 -10.57
C ALA A 322 -14.31 35.80 -11.08
N GLU A 323 -14.54 35.79 -12.39
CA GLU A 323 -15.58 34.98 -13.03
C GLU A 323 -15.38 33.48 -12.84
N GLU A 324 -14.13 32.98 -12.96
CA GLU A 324 -13.81 31.56 -12.74
C GLU A 324 -14.01 31.15 -11.28
N VAL A 325 -13.63 32.01 -10.33
CA VAL A 325 -13.88 31.78 -8.90
C VAL A 325 -15.36 31.68 -8.61
N LEU A 326 -16.15 32.63 -9.10
CA LEU A 326 -17.60 32.66 -8.90
C LEU A 326 -18.28 31.43 -9.52
N LYS A 327 -17.98 31.08 -10.77
CA LYS A 327 -18.50 29.88 -11.43
C LYS A 327 -18.13 28.60 -10.68
N SER A 328 -16.91 28.48 -10.22
CA SER A 328 -16.46 27.32 -9.44
C SER A 328 -17.23 27.20 -8.14
N ASN A 329 -17.51 28.32 -7.46
CA ASN A 329 -18.25 28.29 -6.21
C ASN A 329 -19.76 27.98 -6.42
N ILE A 330 -20.36 28.47 -7.49
CA ILE A 330 -21.74 28.11 -7.87
C ILE A 330 -21.87 26.59 -8.08
N LEU A 331 -20.91 25.98 -8.79
CA LEU A 331 -20.89 24.52 -8.97
C LEU A 331 -20.75 23.78 -7.63
N ASN A 332 -19.87 24.26 -6.75
CA ASN A 332 -19.70 23.66 -5.41
C ASN A 332 -20.96 23.80 -4.56
N LEU A 333 -21.61 24.96 -4.57
CA LEU A 333 -22.89 25.19 -3.88
C LEU A 333 -23.98 24.29 -4.43
N THR A 334 -24.07 24.14 -5.75
CA THR A 334 -25.03 23.20 -6.36
C THR A 334 -24.77 21.76 -5.88
N GLY A 335 -23.52 21.36 -5.74
CA GLY A 335 -23.14 20.06 -5.15
C GLY A 335 -23.57 19.92 -3.70
N LEU A 336 -23.37 20.94 -2.87
CA LEU A 336 -23.82 20.99 -1.48
C LEU A 336 -25.34 20.87 -1.37
N LEU A 337 -26.06 21.67 -2.17
CA LEU A 337 -27.54 21.67 -2.17
C LEU A 337 -28.14 20.34 -2.62
N ARG A 338 -27.48 19.61 -3.52
CA ARG A 338 -27.87 18.22 -3.86
C ARG A 338 -27.79 17.27 -2.67
N ILE A 339 -26.77 17.41 -1.83
CA ILE A 339 -26.67 16.61 -0.60
C ILE A 339 -27.75 17.02 0.40
N MET A 340 -28.02 18.33 0.53
CA MET A 340 -28.99 18.88 1.48
C MET A 340 -30.43 18.57 1.11
N LEU A 341 -30.78 18.72 -0.17
CA LEU A 341 -32.15 18.64 -0.66
C LEU A 341 -32.54 17.25 -1.21
N GLY A 342 -31.55 16.35 -1.36
CA GLY A 342 -31.74 15.01 -1.91
C GLY A 342 -31.83 14.99 -3.43
N ASP A 343 -32.56 14.01 -3.98
CA ASP A 343 -32.69 13.84 -5.42
C ASP A 343 -33.42 15.04 -6.08
N LEU A 344 -32.73 15.63 -7.06
CA LEU A 344 -33.20 16.77 -7.85
C LEU A 344 -33.25 16.38 -9.32
N ASN A 345 -34.33 16.78 -10.00
CA ASN A 345 -34.46 16.63 -11.43
C ASN A 345 -33.65 17.72 -12.18
N SER A 346 -33.50 17.57 -13.51
CA SER A 346 -32.73 18.51 -14.33
C SER A 346 -33.28 19.95 -14.33
N GLU A 347 -34.59 20.11 -14.20
CA GLU A 347 -35.26 21.41 -14.11
C GLU A 347 -34.94 22.10 -12.78
N GLN A 348 -35.07 21.40 -11.66
CA GLN A 348 -34.72 21.87 -10.32
C GLN A 348 -33.26 22.28 -10.20
N ILE A 349 -32.35 21.52 -10.85
CA ILE A 349 -30.92 21.87 -10.91
C ILE A 349 -30.72 23.19 -11.67
N GLY A 350 -31.42 23.40 -12.79
CA GLY A 350 -31.34 24.65 -13.55
C GLY A 350 -31.92 25.85 -12.79
N ILE A 351 -32.97 25.64 -11.99
CA ILE A 351 -33.55 26.68 -11.10
C ILE A 351 -32.51 27.03 -10.01
N LEU A 352 -31.87 26.05 -9.37
CA LEU A 352 -30.85 26.28 -8.34
C LEU A 352 -29.66 27.07 -8.89
N ASP A 353 -29.16 26.71 -10.05
CA ASP A 353 -28.01 27.39 -10.68
C ASP A 353 -28.28 28.88 -10.90
N ARG A 354 -29.49 29.21 -11.42
CA ARG A 354 -29.94 30.59 -11.58
C ARG A 354 -30.14 31.28 -10.23
N ALA A 355 -30.80 30.61 -9.27
CA ALA A 355 -31.04 31.18 -7.95
C ALA A 355 -29.77 31.53 -7.20
N ILE A 356 -28.74 30.65 -7.24
CA ILE A 356 -27.43 30.93 -6.63
C ILE A 356 -26.80 32.16 -7.29
N SER A 357 -26.84 32.23 -8.62
CA SER A 357 -26.28 33.37 -9.37
C SER A 357 -26.99 34.68 -9.01
N GLU A 358 -28.32 34.68 -8.92
CA GLU A 358 -29.09 35.84 -8.51
C GLU A 358 -28.85 36.18 -7.03
N THR A 359 -28.65 35.22 -6.17
CA THR A 359 -28.30 35.42 -4.75
C THR A 359 -26.98 36.19 -4.61
N TYR A 360 -25.95 35.83 -5.37
CA TYR A 360 -24.71 36.61 -5.40
C TYR A 360 -24.92 38.02 -5.96
N ALA A 361 -25.68 38.14 -7.06
CA ALA A 361 -25.96 39.43 -7.69
C ALA A 361 -26.74 40.37 -6.75
N SER A 362 -27.64 39.85 -5.87
CA SER A 362 -28.37 40.65 -4.88
C SER A 362 -27.45 41.32 -3.84
N ARG A 363 -26.21 40.88 -3.70
CA ARG A 363 -25.16 41.46 -2.86
C ARG A 363 -24.09 42.18 -3.66
N ASP A 364 -24.38 42.58 -4.89
CA ASP A 364 -23.43 43.22 -5.83
C ASP A 364 -22.18 42.37 -6.17
N ILE A 365 -22.28 41.07 -5.95
CA ILE A 365 -21.19 40.12 -6.28
C ILE A 365 -21.38 39.62 -7.71
N THR A 366 -20.54 40.11 -8.62
CA THR A 366 -20.52 39.78 -10.05
C THR A 366 -19.16 39.34 -10.50
N SER A 367 -18.99 38.97 -11.77
CA SER A 367 -17.70 38.61 -12.36
C SER A 367 -16.65 39.73 -12.36
N GLU A 368 -17.05 40.95 -12.11
CA GLU A 368 -16.17 42.14 -12.08
C GLU A 368 -15.90 42.67 -10.67
N SER A 369 -16.51 42.06 -9.66
CA SER A 369 -16.47 42.51 -8.26
C SER A 369 -15.15 42.16 -7.57
N ASP A 370 -14.71 43.06 -6.66
CA ASP A 370 -13.65 42.78 -5.70
C ASP A 370 -14.23 42.06 -4.46
N PHE A 371 -14.20 40.72 -4.47
CA PHE A 371 -14.80 39.87 -3.42
C PHE A 371 -14.26 40.15 -2.02
N THR A 372 -13.08 40.73 -1.90
CA THR A 372 -12.44 41.02 -0.60
C THR A 372 -13.15 42.13 0.19
N LYS A 373 -13.98 42.92 -0.49
CA LYS A 373 -14.68 44.09 0.09
C LYS A 373 -16.17 43.87 0.27
N LEU A 374 -16.71 42.78 -0.22
CA LEU A 374 -18.14 42.52 -0.24
C LEU A 374 -18.50 41.48 0.83
N THR A 375 -19.69 41.61 1.39
CA THR A 375 -20.22 40.63 2.34
C THR A 375 -20.97 39.53 1.57
N PRO A 376 -20.51 38.26 1.69
CA PRO A 376 -21.20 37.15 1.02
C PRO A 376 -22.62 36.99 1.49
N PRO A 377 -23.56 36.54 0.62
CA PRO A 377 -24.92 36.23 1.03
C PRO A 377 -24.96 35.05 2.01
N LEU A 378 -26.09 34.88 2.67
CA LEU A 378 -26.36 33.74 3.56
C LEU A 378 -27.38 32.77 2.90
N MET A 379 -27.58 31.62 3.51
CA MET A 379 -28.52 30.63 3.01
C MET A 379 -29.97 31.13 2.98
N GLU A 380 -30.36 32.06 3.87
CA GLU A 380 -31.67 32.73 3.88
C GLU A 380 -31.86 33.66 2.68
N ASP A 381 -30.79 34.29 2.16
CA ASP A 381 -30.85 35.10 0.95
C ASP A 381 -31.19 34.20 -0.25
N LEU A 382 -30.61 33.02 -0.36
CA LEU A 382 -30.95 32.01 -1.38
C LEU A 382 -32.42 31.57 -1.26
N GLN A 383 -32.89 31.29 -0.05
CA GLN A 383 -34.29 30.95 0.15
C GLN A 383 -35.20 32.06 -0.34
N SER A 384 -34.93 33.32 0.01
CA SER A 384 -35.70 34.48 -0.42
C SER A 384 -35.74 34.65 -1.94
N VAL A 385 -34.64 34.37 -2.63
CA VAL A 385 -34.57 34.37 -4.10
C VAL A 385 -35.47 33.25 -4.66
N LEU A 386 -35.36 32.02 -4.13
CA LEU A 386 -36.16 30.88 -4.57
C LEU A 386 -37.68 31.09 -4.36
N GLU A 387 -38.09 31.71 -3.25
CA GLU A 387 -39.48 32.05 -2.96
C GLU A 387 -40.11 32.98 -4.03
N ASN A 388 -39.28 33.85 -4.65
CA ASN A 388 -39.70 34.80 -5.68
C ASN A 388 -39.43 34.33 -7.12
N MET A 389 -38.84 33.16 -7.31
CA MET A 389 -38.48 32.62 -8.63
C MET A 389 -39.54 31.61 -9.11
N GLU A 390 -39.88 31.67 -10.39
CA GLU A 390 -40.81 30.71 -11.02
C GLU A 390 -40.25 29.27 -10.92
N GLY A 391 -41.03 28.37 -10.33
CA GLY A 391 -40.64 26.97 -10.07
C GLY A 391 -39.75 26.78 -8.83
N GLY A 392 -39.41 27.85 -8.09
CA GLY A 392 -38.51 27.77 -6.94
C GLY A 392 -39.18 27.41 -5.60
N ALA A 393 -40.53 27.54 -5.49
CA ALA A 393 -41.24 27.40 -4.22
C ALA A 393 -40.98 26.04 -3.52
N GLU A 394 -41.01 24.93 -4.24
CA GLU A 394 -40.74 23.60 -3.65
C GLU A 394 -39.30 23.51 -3.08
N LEU A 395 -38.32 24.10 -3.77
CA LEU A 395 -36.94 24.13 -3.31
C LEU A 395 -36.75 25.03 -2.08
N ALA A 396 -37.47 26.17 -2.05
CA ALA A 396 -37.49 27.07 -0.90
C ALA A 396 -38.08 26.38 0.35
N ASP A 397 -39.17 25.62 0.19
CA ASP A 397 -39.79 24.85 1.28
C ASP A 397 -38.83 23.76 1.81
N ARG A 398 -38.13 23.06 0.93
CA ARG A 398 -37.10 22.06 1.34
C ARG A 398 -35.92 22.73 2.05
N LEU A 399 -35.53 23.93 1.64
CA LEU A 399 -34.44 24.68 2.23
C LEU A 399 -34.79 25.26 3.61
N PHE A 400 -36.08 25.45 3.93
CA PHE A 400 -36.59 26.06 5.16
C PHE A 400 -35.99 25.43 6.43
N LYS A 401 -35.78 24.11 6.47
CA LYS A 401 -35.20 23.43 7.63
C LYS A 401 -33.76 23.89 7.95
N PHE A 402 -33.03 24.41 6.96
CA PHE A 402 -31.63 24.86 7.10
C PHE A 402 -31.52 26.39 7.29
N THR A 403 -32.57 27.16 7.04
CA THR A 403 -32.55 28.62 7.11
C THR A 403 -33.28 29.15 8.33
N ARG A 404 -34.50 28.66 8.58
CA ARG A 404 -35.40 29.10 9.68
C ARG A 404 -35.90 27.95 10.56
N GLY A 405 -35.64 26.71 10.13
CA GLY A 405 -36.05 25.50 10.84
C GLY A 405 -35.01 24.99 11.82
N THR A 406 -35.07 23.68 12.10
CA THR A 406 -34.25 23.01 13.15
C THR A 406 -32.73 23.15 12.94
N PHE A 407 -32.28 23.28 11.69
CA PHE A 407 -30.87 23.31 11.34
C PHE A 407 -30.34 24.72 10.98
N ALA A 408 -31.11 25.77 11.25
CA ALA A 408 -30.76 27.14 10.89
C ALA A 408 -29.44 27.64 11.49
N GLY A 409 -29.14 27.27 12.73
CA GLY A 409 -27.92 27.67 13.42
C GLY A 409 -26.62 27.14 12.80
N PHE A 410 -26.73 26.14 11.94
CA PHE A 410 -25.58 25.46 11.35
C PHE A 410 -25.03 26.13 10.08
N LEU A 411 -25.93 26.60 9.17
CA LEU A 411 -25.56 27.05 7.82
C LEU A 411 -25.88 28.52 7.53
N ASN A 412 -26.62 29.19 8.40
CA ASN A 412 -27.12 30.52 8.14
C ASN A 412 -26.41 31.61 8.96
N ASN A 413 -25.10 31.55 9.05
CA ASN A 413 -24.27 32.50 9.75
C ASN A 413 -23.01 32.85 8.95
N PRO A 414 -22.44 34.07 9.10
CA PRO A 414 -21.15 34.41 8.49
C PRO A 414 -20.03 33.57 9.08
N THR A 415 -19.01 33.31 8.27
CA THR A 415 -17.82 32.58 8.72
C THR A 415 -17.05 33.35 9.79
N ASN A 416 -16.75 32.67 10.89
CA ASN A 416 -15.91 33.17 11.98
C ASN A 416 -14.75 32.23 12.34
N VAL A 417 -14.50 31.23 11.49
CA VAL A 417 -13.43 30.24 11.67
C VAL A 417 -12.13 30.76 11.09
N GLU A 418 -11.09 30.84 11.94
CA GLU A 418 -9.72 31.17 11.52
C GLU A 418 -8.81 29.95 11.54
N VAL A 419 -8.07 29.72 10.45
CA VAL A 419 -7.15 28.60 10.27
C VAL A 419 -5.71 29.11 10.26
N ASN A 420 -5.21 29.49 11.45
CA ASN A 420 -3.88 30.09 11.64
C ASN A 420 -2.86 29.11 12.22
N ASN A 421 -3.29 28.01 12.82
CA ASN A 421 -2.42 27.02 13.45
C ASN A 421 -1.96 25.94 12.47
N ARG A 422 -0.82 25.32 12.80
CA ARG A 422 -0.24 24.23 11.98
C ARG A 422 -1.03 22.93 12.07
N LEU A 423 -1.76 22.71 13.16
CA LEU A 423 -2.74 21.65 13.29
C LEU A 423 -4.12 22.28 13.48
N VAL A 424 -5.07 21.89 12.61
CA VAL A 424 -6.47 22.32 12.70
C VAL A 424 -7.36 21.11 12.59
N VAL A 425 -8.25 20.95 13.55
CA VAL A 425 -9.21 19.83 13.60
C VAL A 425 -10.63 20.38 13.51
N PHE A 426 -11.39 19.93 12.52
CA PHE A 426 -12.82 20.16 12.39
C PHE A 426 -13.57 18.96 12.96
N ALA A 427 -14.12 19.08 14.15
CA ALA A 427 -14.89 18.02 14.81
C ALA A 427 -16.38 18.12 14.43
N LEU A 428 -16.95 16.98 14.00
CA LEU A 428 -18.32 16.89 13.50
C LEU A 428 -19.20 15.94 14.32
N ARG A 429 -18.70 15.39 15.42
CA ARG A 429 -19.37 14.35 16.21
C ARG A 429 -20.71 14.83 16.80
N ASP A 430 -20.79 16.09 17.18
CA ASP A 430 -21.97 16.65 17.84
C ASP A 430 -23.09 16.99 16.84
N LEU A 431 -22.90 16.64 15.55
CA LEU A 431 -23.93 16.72 14.52
C LEU A 431 -24.66 15.38 14.38
N GLU A 432 -25.95 15.47 14.07
CA GLU A 432 -26.78 14.34 13.67
C GLU A 432 -26.20 13.67 12.41
N ASP A 433 -26.36 12.36 12.29
CA ASP A 433 -25.82 11.57 11.18
C ASP A 433 -26.25 12.11 9.79
N GLU A 434 -27.46 12.68 9.70
CA GLU A 434 -27.97 13.29 8.47
C GLU A 434 -27.17 14.54 8.07
N LEU A 435 -26.65 15.30 9.03
CA LEU A 435 -25.91 16.54 8.78
C LEU A 435 -24.40 16.33 8.56
N ARG A 436 -23.84 15.22 9.00
CA ARG A 436 -22.40 14.95 8.86
C ARG A 436 -21.89 15.03 7.41
N PRO A 437 -22.54 14.42 6.40
CA PRO A 437 -22.10 14.55 5.01
C PRO A 437 -22.13 15.99 4.49
N ILE A 438 -23.16 16.76 4.91
CA ILE A 438 -23.31 18.18 4.56
C ILE A 438 -22.15 18.98 5.15
N ALA A 439 -21.87 18.77 6.45
CA ALA A 439 -20.76 19.41 7.15
C ALA A 439 -19.40 19.04 6.55
N MET A 440 -19.18 17.76 6.25
CA MET A 440 -17.92 17.31 5.61
C MET A 440 -17.72 17.98 4.25
N TYR A 441 -18.76 18.05 3.44
CA TYR A 441 -18.67 18.72 2.13
C TYR A 441 -18.34 20.21 2.27
N MET A 442 -19.06 20.89 3.18
CA MET A 442 -18.86 22.32 3.46
C MET A 442 -17.44 22.61 3.98
N VAL A 443 -16.98 21.86 4.96
CA VAL A 443 -15.63 21.99 5.53
C VAL A 443 -14.57 21.69 4.46
N LEU A 444 -14.75 20.66 3.64
CA LEU A 444 -13.83 20.35 2.54
C LEU A 444 -13.76 21.48 1.51
N ASN A 445 -14.91 22.11 1.17
CA ASN A 445 -14.91 23.25 0.26
C ASN A 445 -14.21 24.47 0.87
N PHE A 446 -14.44 24.75 2.15
CA PHE A 446 -13.75 25.80 2.90
C PHE A 446 -12.22 25.56 2.92
N ILE A 447 -11.79 24.35 3.25
CA ILE A 447 -10.37 23.95 3.24
C ILE A 447 -9.79 24.08 1.83
N TRP A 448 -10.52 23.66 0.80
CA TRP A 448 -10.08 23.78 -0.59
C TRP A 448 -9.83 25.24 -0.99
N ASN A 449 -10.71 26.15 -0.63
CA ASN A 449 -10.56 27.57 -0.87
C ASN A 449 -9.35 28.15 -0.13
N LEU A 450 -9.13 27.74 1.13
CA LEU A 450 -7.97 28.13 1.92
C LEU A 450 -6.64 27.65 1.29
N ILE A 451 -6.60 26.39 0.82
CA ILE A 451 -5.39 25.79 0.24
C ILE A 451 -5.01 26.47 -1.05
N ARG A 452 -5.98 26.87 -1.87
CA ARG A 452 -5.74 27.59 -3.12
C ARG A 452 -5.09 28.95 -2.91
N SER A 453 -5.34 29.60 -1.78
CA SER A 453 -4.79 30.91 -1.46
C SER A 453 -3.32 30.89 -0.99
N GLN A 454 -2.82 29.75 -0.47
CA GLN A 454 -1.49 29.66 0.13
C GLN A 454 -0.78 28.35 -0.24
N MET A 455 0.29 28.42 -1.01
CA MET A 455 1.11 27.24 -1.33
C MET A 455 2.07 26.89 -0.19
N LYS A 456 1.78 25.80 0.53
CA LYS A 456 2.69 25.19 1.51
C LYS A 456 2.40 23.70 1.69
N ARG A 457 3.38 22.95 2.21
CA ARG A 457 3.19 21.52 2.49
C ARG A 457 2.10 21.31 3.52
N ARG A 458 1.07 20.55 3.13
CA ARG A 458 -0.07 20.21 4.00
C ARG A 458 -0.49 18.77 3.82
N ILE A 459 -1.02 18.21 4.89
CA ILE A 459 -1.75 16.95 4.86
C ILE A 459 -3.19 17.25 5.26
N LEU A 460 -4.14 16.84 4.42
CA LEU A 460 -5.55 16.83 4.76
C LEU A 460 -5.95 15.40 5.11
N ILE A 461 -6.44 15.19 6.31
CA ILE A 461 -6.95 13.89 6.78
C ILE A 461 -8.47 13.95 6.80
N VAL A 462 -9.10 13.03 6.07
CA VAL A 462 -10.57 12.84 6.06
C VAL A 462 -10.83 11.50 6.74
N ASP A 463 -11.20 11.57 8.01
CA ASP A 463 -11.59 10.36 8.74
C ASP A 463 -13.03 9.96 8.41
N GLU A 464 -13.31 8.66 8.46
CA GLU A 464 -14.60 8.06 8.06
C GLU A 464 -15.08 8.54 6.68
N ALA A 465 -14.16 8.57 5.69
CA ALA A 465 -14.39 9.10 4.34
C ALA A 465 -15.59 8.45 3.62
N TRP A 466 -16.03 7.25 4.06
CA TRP A 466 -17.19 6.55 3.50
C TRP A 466 -18.51 7.37 3.62
N TRP A 467 -18.62 8.29 4.58
CA TRP A 467 -19.75 9.20 4.67
C TRP A 467 -19.92 10.05 3.40
N MET A 468 -18.80 10.54 2.85
CA MET A 468 -18.80 11.28 1.59
C MET A 468 -19.14 10.39 0.40
N MET A 469 -18.73 9.12 0.44
CA MET A 469 -18.92 8.19 -0.68
C MET A 469 -20.38 7.74 -0.87
N LYS A 470 -21.23 7.92 0.14
CA LYS A 470 -22.68 7.65 0.03
C LYS A 470 -23.40 8.59 -0.94
N TYR A 471 -22.87 9.79 -1.16
CA TYR A 471 -23.46 10.81 -1.99
C TYR A 471 -22.60 11.06 -3.22
N PRO A 472 -23.16 10.94 -4.46
CA PRO A 472 -22.38 11.12 -5.68
C PRO A 472 -21.63 12.46 -5.73
N ALA A 473 -22.28 13.57 -5.34
CA ALA A 473 -21.64 14.90 -5.30
C ALA A 473 -20.47 14.95 -4.30
N GLY A 474 -20.61 14.30 -3.14
CA GLY A 474 -19.54 14.19 -2.15
C GLY A 474 -18.36 13.37 -2.65
N ALA A 475 -18.64 12.21 -3.25
CA ALA A 475 -17.64 11.33 -3.84
C ALA A 475 -16.87 12.01 -4.98
N ASP A 476 -17.56 12.70 -5.88
CA ASP A 476 -16.98 13.47 -6.98
C ASP A 476 -16.08 14.60 -6.47
N PHE A 477 -16.53 15.31 -5.42
CA PHE A 477 -15.74 16.38 -4.82
C PHE A 477 -14.45 15.84 -4.20
N LEU A 478 -14.54 14.79 -3.37
CA LEU A 478 -13.37 14.15 -2.74
C LEU A 478 -12.39 13.61 -3.78
N PHE A 479 -12.88 12.94 -4.81
CA PHE A 479 -12.07 12.46 -5.92
C PHE A 479 -11.37 13.61 -6.67
N GLY A 480 -12.11 14.67 -6.99
CA GLY A 480 -11.59 15.88 -7.62
C GLY A 480 -10.46 16.53 -6.81
N LEU A 481 -10.61 16.51 -5.48
CA LEU A 481 -9.61 17.03 -4.54
C LEU A 481 -8.35 16.13 -4.52
N VAL A 482 -8.50 14.82 -4.37
CA VAL A 482 -7.40 13.84 -4.41
C VAL A 482 -6.59 13.97 -5.70
N LYS A 483 -7.27 14.17 -6.84
CA LYS A 483 -6.60 14.30 -8.14
C LYS A 483 -5.82 15.61 -8.31
N ARG A 484 -6.25 16.70 -7.67
CA ARG A 484 -5.70 18.05 -7.87
C ARG A 484 -4.72 18.51 -6.78
N CYS A 485 -4.79 17.92 -5.58
CA CYS A 485 -4.06 18.36 -4.38
C CYS A 485 -2.54 18.44 -4.56
N ARG A 486 -1.94 17.57 -5.38
CA ARG A 486 -0.50 17.57 -5.69
C ARG A 486 -0.01 18.93 -6.19
N LYS A 487 -0.81 19.63 -7.03
CA LYS A 487 -0.44 20.96 -7.57
C LYS A 487 -0.30 22.03 -6.48
N TYR A 488 -0.84 21.77 -5.28
CA TYR A 488 -0.85 22.70 -4.15
C TYR A 488 0.05 22.22 -2.99
N GLN A 489 0.99 21.31 -3.28
CA GLN A 489 1.86 20.67 -2.27
C GLN A 489 1.06 20.03 -1.12
N MET A 490 -0.12 19.50 -1.40
CA MET A 490 -0.97 18.84 -0.43
C MET A 490 -1.05 17.34 -0.71
N GLY A 491 -1.08 16.54 0.36
CA GLY A 491 -1.47 15.14 0.33
C GLY A 491 -2.82 14.97 1.04
N VAL A 492 -3.69 14.13 0.49
CA VAL A 492 -4.98 13.77 1.11
C VAL A 492 -4.86 12.37 1.67
N THR A 493 -5.19 12.22 2.96
CA THR A 493 -5.31 10.90 3.62
C THR A 493 -6.79 10.60 3.82
N THR A 494 -7.29 9.57 3.15
CA THR A 494 -8.66 9.07 3.34
C THR A 494 -8.63 7.84 4.22
N ILE A 495 -9.45 7.82 5.25
CA ILE A 495 -9.51 6.75 6.24
C ILE A 495 -10.90 6.16 6.25
N THR A 496 -11.01 4.85 6.22
CA THR A 496 -12.31 4.16 6.34
C THR A 496 -12.18 2.80 7.02
N GLN A 497 -13.20 2.43 7.75
CA GLN A 497 -13.37 1.09 8.32
C GLN A 497 -14.11 0.17 7.36
N ASP A 498 -14.93 0.72 6.51
CA ASP A 498 -15.73 -0.03 5.54
C ASP A 498 -15.13 0.07 4.13
N VAL A 499 -14.32 -0.94 3.80
CA VAL A 499 -13.67 -1.05 2.48
C VAL A 499 -14.71 -1.28 1.39
N GLU A 500 -15.73 -2.07 1.70
CA GLU A 500 -16.72 -2.50 0.71
C GLU A 500 -17.59 -1.33 0.26
N ASP A 501 -18.09 -0.53 1.19
CA ASP A 501 -18.90 0.67 0.88
C ASP A 501 -18.06 1.73 0.15
N PHE A 502 -16.78 1.86 0.52
CA PHE A 502 -15.87 2.78 -0.17
C PHE A 502 -15.66 2.37 -1.64
N ILE A 503 -15.44 1.08 -1.91
CA ILE A 503 -15.17 0.55 -3.26
C ILE A 503 -16.44 0.48 -4.13
N LYS A 504 -17.63 0.30 -3.56
CA LYS A 504 -18.91 0.31 -4.30
C LYS A 504 -19.16 1.64 -5.01
N SER A 505 -18.64 2.74 -4.48
CA SER A 505 -18.70 4.02 -5.17
C SER A 505 -17.82 4.00 -6.43
N PRO A 506 -18.30 4.52 -7.58
CA PRO A 506 -17.50 4.64 -8.79
C PRO A 506 -16.18 5.40 -8.61
N GLN A 507 -16.11 6.32 -7.64
CA GLN A 507 -14.92 7.12 -7.31
C GLN A 507 -13.98 6.44 -6.32
N GLY A 508 -14.42 5.40 -5.60
CA GLY A 508 -13.60 4.72 -4.58
C GLY A 508 -12.33 4.11 -5.15
N LYS A 509 -12.46 3.26 -6.17
CA LYS A 509 -11.29 2.66 -6.83
C LYS A 509 -10.34 3.72 -7.44
N PRO A 510 -10.83 4.74 -8.17
CA PRO A 510 -10.00 5.87 -8.61
C PRO A 510 -9.28 6.62 -7.49
N ILE A 511 -9.87 6.81 -6.31
CA ILE A 511 -9.19 7.41 -5.16
C ILE A 511 -8.03 6.54 -4.69
N ILE A 512 -8.24 5.22 -4.56
CA ILE A 512 -7.19 4.26 -4.18
C ILE A 512 -6.04 4.32 -5.18
N THR A 513 -6.32 4.26 -6.48
CA THR A 513 -5.28 4.27 -7.53
C THR A 513 -4.54 5.60 -7.64
N ASN A 514 -5.14 6.71 -7.20
CA ASN A 514 -4.49 8.02 -7.09
C ASN A 514 -3.87 8.28 -5.71
N SER A 515 -3.71 7.25 -4.88
CA SER A 515 -3.02 7.30 -3.60
C SER A 515 -1.74 6.48 -3.67
N ALA A 516 -0.60 7.17 -3.73
CA ALA A 516 0.72 6.52 -3.80
C ALA A 516 1.06 5.77 -2.50
N LEU A 517 0.41 6.12 -1.41
CA LEU A 517 0.51 5.45 -0.12
C LEU A 517 -0.79 4.70 0.19
N GLN A 518 -0.65 3.48 0.68
CA GLN A 518 -1.80 2.69 1.13
C GLN A 518 -1.40 1.92 2.39
N LEU A 519 -2.23 2.01 3.41
CA LEU A 519 -2.05 1.26 4.65
C LEU A 519 -3.23 0.32 4.87
N LEU A 520 -2.95 -0.96 4.90
CA LEU A 520 -3.89 -2.01 5.25
C LEU A 520 -3.53 -2.54 6.63
N LEU A 521 -4.28 -2.17 7.65
CA LEU A 521 -4.17 -2.77 8.98
C LEU A 521 -5.04 -4.03 9.07
N LYS A 522 -5.17 -4.61 10.25
CA LYS A 522 -5.99 -5.81 10.47
C LYS A 522 -7.35 -5.72 9.78
N GLN A 523 -7.72 -6.75 9.04
CA GLN A 523 -8.99 -6.86 8.32
C GLN A 523 -9.91 -7.90 8.97
N SER A 524 -11.21 -7.82 8.63
CA SER A 524 -12.17 -8.85 9.04
C SER A 524 -12.18 -10.01 8.04
N PRO A 525 -12.52 -11.24 8.47
CA PRO A 525 -12.71 -12.36 7.53
C PRO A 525 -13.77 -12.10 6.46
N ALA A 526 -14.77 -11.21 6.75
CA ALA A 526 -15.83 -10.87 5.81
C ALA A 526 -15.34 -9.95 4.67
N SER A 527 -14.39 -9.05 4.94
CA SER A 527 -13.91 -8.05 3.98
C SER A 527 -12.59 -8.42 3.30
N ILE A 528 -11.90 -9.46 3.79
CA ILE A 528 -10.53 -9.76 3.33
C ILE A 528 -10.44 -10.08 1.84
N ASP A 529 -11.41 -10.77 1.26
CA ASP A 529 -11.38 -11.11 -0.16
C ASP A 529 -11.56 -9.89 -1.06
N VAL A 530 -12.42 -8.94 -0.64
CA VAL A 530 -12.59 -7.66 -1.35
C VAL A 530 -11.29 -6.85 -1.29
N VAL A 531 -10.64 -6.79 -0.12
CA VAL A 531 -9.34 -6.13 0.07
C VAL A 531 -8.28 -6.81 -0.79
N ALA A 532 -8.15 -8.14 -0.73
CA ALA A 532 -7.16 -8.88 -1.48
C ALA A 532 -7.27 -8.66 -3.00
N ASN A 533 -8.49 -8.71 -3.53
CA ASN A 533 -8.73 -8.45 -4.95
C ASN A 533 -8.46 -6.98 -5.36
N THR A 534 -8.72 -6.03 -4.46
CA THR A 534 -8.52 -4.61 -4.75
C THR A 534 -7.05 -4.23 -4.77
N PHE A 535 -6.27 -4.79 -3.84
CA PHE A 535 -4.85 -4.48 -3.66
C PHE A 535 -3.92 -5.54 -4.26
N ASN A 536 -4.46 -6.55 -4.95
CA ASN A 536 -3.74 -7.70 -5.53
C ASN A 536 -2.82 -8.38 -4.50
N LEU A 537 -3.38 -8.69 -3.32
CA LEU A 537 -2.64 -9.33 -2.25
C LEU A 537 -2.43 -10.82 -2.51
N THR A 538 -1.27 -11.31 -2.11
CA THR A 538 -0.95 -12.73 -2.06
C THR A 538 -1.71 -13.45 -0.95
N GLU A 539 -1.81 -14.76 -0.99
CA GLU A 539 -2.46 -15.53 0.09
C GLU A 539 -1.72 -15.37 1.43
N ALA A 540 -0.40 -15.26 1.40
CA ALA A 540 0.40 -15.00 2.60
C ALA A 540 0.08 -13.62 3.22
N GLU A 541 -0.12 -12.59 2.41
CA GLU A 541 -0.50 -11.25 2.85
C GLU A 541 -1.94 -11.21 3.39
N LYS A 542 -2.87 -11.96 2.79
CA LYS A 542 -4.22 -12.14 3.34
C LYS A 542 -4.15 -12.71 4.76
N GLN A 543 -3.39 -13.78 4.96
CA GLN A 543 -3.21 -14.42 6.27
C GLN A 543 -2.54 -13.47 7.27
N LEU A 544 -1.55 -12.67 6.81
CA LEU A 544 -0.91 -11.66 7.62
C LEU A 544 -1.93 -10.63 8.13
N LEU A 545 -2.81 -10.11 7.26
CA LEU A 545 -3.84 -9.13 7.65
C LEU A 545 -4.90 -9.71 8.58
N LEU A 546 -5.28 -10.97 8.42
CA LEU A 546 -6.23 -11.66 9.30
C LEU A 546 -5.64 -11.88 10.71
N SER A 547 -4.37 -12.28 10.78
CA SER A 547 -3.66 -12.59 12.02
C SER A 547 -2.96 -11.38 12.67
N ALA A 548 -2.96 -10.22 12.02
CA ALA A 548 -2.26 -9.01 12.48
C ALA A 548 -2.71 -8.59 13.89
N ASN A 549 -1.75 -8.13 14.71
CA ASN A 549 -2.03 -7.46 15.96
C ASN A 549 -2.39 -5.98 15.73
N VAL A 550 -2.76 -5.27 16.80
CA VAL A 550 -3.01 -3.83 16.74
C VAL A 550 -1.75 -3.09 16.26
N GLY A 551 -1.89 -2.21 15.27
CA GLY A 551 -0.77 -1.48 14.69
C GLY A 551 0.10 -2.28 13.72
N GLU A 552 -0.31 -3.50 13.35
CA GLU A 552 0.37 -4.30 12.33
C GLU A 552 -0.46 -4.40 11.06
N GLY A 553 0.23 -4.47 9.92
CA GLY A 553 -0.43 -4.53 8.62
C GLY A 553 0.54 -4.52 7.45
N ILE A 554 0.06 -4.08 6.29
CA ILE A 554 0.84 -3.93 5.06
C ILE A 554 0.84 -2.45 4.66
N PHE A 555 2.02 -1.92 4.39
CA PHE A 555 2.23 -0.54 4.00
C PHE A 555 2.79 -0.47 2.59
N PHE A 556 2.06 0.18 1.69
CA PHE A 556 2.44 0.43 0.31
C PHE A 556 3.00 1.84 0.15
N ALA A 557 4.09 1.97 -0.58
CA ALA A 557 4.70 3.24 -0.98
C ALA A 557 5.12 3.16 -2.45
N GLY A 558 4.29 3.69 -3.35
CA GLY A 558 4.42 3.51 -4.79
C GLY A 558 4.29 2.03 -5.18
N ALA A 559 5.28 1.50 -5.89
CA ALA A 559 5.31 0.11 -6.33
C ALA A 559 5.83 -0.88 -5.26
N LYS A 560 6.30 -0.39 -4.11
CA LYS A 560 6.85 -1.22 -3.03
C LYS A 560 5.84 -1.34 -1.90
N HIS A 561 5.80 -2.50 -1.25
CA HIS A 561 5.05 -2.69 -0.01
C HIS A 561 5.80 -3.58 0.97
N VAL A 562 5.55 -3.39 2.24
CA VAL A 562 6.20 -4.12 3.34
C VAL A 562 5.21 -4.39 4.47
N ALA A 563 5.43 -5.48 5.20
CA ALA A 563 4.71 -5.72 6.44
C ALA A 563 5.21 -4.72 7.50
N ILE A 564 4.30 -3.89 8.01
CA ILE A 564 4.63 -2.84 8.98
C ILE A 564 4.18 -3.23 10.40
N LYS A 565 4.99 -2.79 11.37
CA LYS A 565 4.60 -2.66 12.77
C LYS A 565 4.78 -1.20 13.19
N VAL A 566 3.68 -0.54 13.51
CA VAL A 566 3.66 0.84 13.99
C VAL A 566 4.19 0.89 15.42
N ILE A 567 5.15 1.77 15.67
CA ILE A 567 5.80 1.92 16.97
C ILE A 567 5.87 3.40 17.32
N ALA A 568 5.49 3.74 18.55
CA ALA A 568 5.68 5.04 19.17
C ALA A 568 6.77 4.97 20.24
N SER A 569 7.42 6.09 20.48
CA SER A 569 8.19 6.30 21.70
C SER A 569 7.25 6.50 22.89
N TYR A 570 7.75 6.36 24.10
CA TYR A 570 6.95 6.58 25.32
C TYR A 570 6.30 7.96 25.35
N THR A 571 7.02 8.99 24.95
CA THR A 571 6.50 10.38 24.92
C THR A 571 5.42 10.56 23.86
N GLU A 572 5.61 9.99 22.65
CA GLU A 572 4.58 10.02 21.60
C GLU A 572 3.32 9.31 22.08
N ASP A 573 3.46 8.15 22.72
CA ASP A 573 2.34 7.34 23.20
C ASP A 573 1.46 8.11 24.20
N GLN A 574 2.06 8.89 25.11
CA GLN A 574 1.33 9.74 26.05
C GLN A 574 0.53 10.86 25.35
N ILE A 575 1.02 11.37 24.22
CA ILE A 575 0.35 12.43 23.44
C ILE A 575 -0.80 11.88 22.60
N ILE A 576 -0.66 10.67 22.06
CA ILE A 576 -1.60 10.11 21.08
C ILE A 576 -2.59 9.12 21.67
N THR A 577 -2.41 8.70 22.94
CA THR A 577 -3.27 7.68 23.57
C THR A 577 -4.76 8.03 23.49
N THR A 578 -5.56 7.01 23.28
CA THR A 578 -7.03 7.05 23.39
C THR A 578 -7.55 6.09 24.47
N ASN A 579 -6.64 5.48 25.23
CA ASN A 579 -7.04 4.59 26.31
C ASN A 579 -7.73 5.40 27.42
N PRO A 580 -9.01 5.13 27.73
CA PRO A 580 -9.78 5.89 28.73
C PRO A 580 -9.11 5.93 30.10
N GLU A 581 -8.47 4.84 30.53
CA GLU A 581 -7.78 4.79 31.82
C GLU A 581 -6.56 5.70 31.86
N GLN A 582 -5.77 5.72 30.79
CA GLN A 582 -4.62 6.61 30.66
C GLN A 582 -5.06 8.08 30.54
N MET A 583 -6.13 8.36 29.80
CA MET A 583 -6.69 9.71 29.69
C MET A 583 -7.14 10.25 31.05
N ILE A 584 -7.82 9.44 31.87
CA ILE A 584 -8.21 9.83 33.23
C ILE A 584 -6.97 10.14 34.09
N GLN A 585 -5.91 9.35 33.97
CA GLN A 585 -4.66 9.58 34.71
C GLN A 585 -3.97 10.88 34.27
N ILE A 586 -3.92 11.15 32.97
CA ILE A 586 -3.35 12.37 32.38
C ILE A 586 -4.16 13.60 32.85
N GLU A 587 -5.48 13.54 32.79
CA GLU A 587 -6.34 14.63 33.25
C GLU A 587 -6.18 14.90 34.77
N LYS A 588 -6.08 13.85 35.56
CA LYS A 588 -5.83 13.97 36.99
C LYS A 588 -4.48 14.64 37.26
N ALA A 589 -3.43 14.19 36.57
CA ALA A 589 -2.11 14.78 36.70
C ALA A 589 -2.08 16.27 36.27
N LYS A 590 -2.81 16.64 35.20
CA LYS A 590 -2.96 18.06 34.80
C LYS A 590 -3.66 18.88 35.88
N ARG A 591 -4.75 18.40 36.46
CA ARG A 591 -5.49 19.08 37.55
C ARG A 591 -4.62 19.24 38.79
N ASP A 592 -3.90 18.21 39.20
CA ASP A 592 -2.97 18.25 40.36
C ASP A 592 -1.84 19.25 40.10
N PHE A 593 -1.33 19.31 38.88
CA PHE A 593 -0.32 20.30 38.47
C PHE A 593 -0.85 21.74 38.52
N ASP A 594 -2.02 22.01 37.94
CA ASP A 594 -2.66 23.33 37.97
C ASP A 594 -2.99 23.82 39.40
N GLN A 595 -3.34 22.88 40.30
CA GLN A 595 -3.58 23.20 41.72
C GLN A 595 -2.29 23.48 42.49
N SER A 596 -1.15 22.95 42.05
CA SER A 596 0.15 23.17 42.67
C SER A 596 0.75 24.55 42.39
N PHE A 597 0.22 25.27 41.40
CA PHE A 597 0.63 26.61 40.99
C PHE A 597 -0.38 27.72 41.40
N LYS A 598 -1.49 27.34 42.00
CA LYS A 598 -2.41 28.27 42.70
C LYS A 598 -2.13 28.29 44.18
#